data_3a37f8a14a667c25d8e7c02175cc4b92
#
_entry.id   3a37f8a14a667c25d8e7c02175cc4b92
#
_cell.length_a   1.000
_cell.length_b   1.000
_cell.length_c   1.000
_cell.angle_alpha   90.00
_cell.angle_beta   90.00
_cell.angle_gamma   90.00
#
_symmetry.space_group_name_H-M   'P 1'
#
loop_
_entity.id
_entity.type
_entity.pdbx_description
1 polymer ?
#
loop_
_entity_poly.entity_id
_entity_poly.type
_entity_poly.pdbx_seq_one_letter_code
_entity_poly.pdbx_strand_id
1 'polypeptide(L)'
;KVDGNDRVILGSVQPKLMYGFSSQLQVREWDFNITFAGSYGAKLYNALGRRLEQTGDSYNVLSTVKDAWTPTNGSNSLPLASTSRPFSYIDSRYVQSASYLKLRNLTIGYRPRLPKTFPASVRIYATATNLFTITPYKGYDPEVSSGTDNGAYPSARTFTFGVNITL
;
A
#
# COMPACT_ATOMS: atom_id res chain seq x y z
N LYS A 1 5.10 34.16 6.83
CA LYS A 1 6.43 33.53 6.73
C LYS A 1 6.43 32.33 7.64
N VAL A 2 6.68 31.16 7.10
CA VAL A 2 6.78 29.90 7.88
C VAL A 2 8.20 29.83 8.47
N ASP A 3 8.33 29.59 9.77
CA ASP A 3 9.62 29.49 10.45
C ASP A 3 9.69 28.31 11.45
N GLY A 4 10.76 28.26 12.26
CA GLY A 4 10.98 27.16 13.20
C GLY A 4 9.91 27.03 14.30
N ASN A 5 9.15 28.09 14.57
CA ASN A 5 8.11 28.12 15.60
C ASN A 5 6.79 27.49 15.11
N ASP A 6 6.64 27.32 13.79
CA ASP A 6 5.46 26.70 13.17
C ASP A 6 5.52 25.16 13.17
N ARG A 7 6.52 24.58 13.83
CA ARG A 7 6.68 23.13 13.90
C ARG A 7 5.70 22.51 14.88
N VAL A 8 4.97 21.49 14.40
CA VAL A 8 4.02 20.72 15.20
C VAL A 8 4.25 19.23 15.01
N ILE A 9 3.88 18.43 16.00
CA ILE A 9 3.90 16.97 15.91
C ILE A 9 2.71 16.53 15.07
N LEU A 10 2.96 15.97 13.87
CA LEU A 10 1.91 15.52 12.93
C LEU A 10 1.44 14.10 13.18
N GLY A 11 2.11 13.36 14.05
CA GLY A 11 1.77 11.98 14.41
C GLY A 11 3.00 11.11 14.58
N SER A 12 2.78 9.80 14.66
CA SER A 12 3.82 8.79 14.84
C SER A 12 3.94 7.91 13.61
N VAL A 13 5.15 7.51 13.30
CA VAL A 13 5.45 6.44 12.31
C VAL A 13 4.97 5.08 12.83
N GLN A 14 5.00 4.89 14.15
CA GLN A 14 4.54 3.66 14.77
C GLN A 14 3.02 3.57 14.72
N PRO A 15 2.46 2.42 14.30
CA PRO A 15 1.03 2.20 14.30
C PRO A 15 0.49 2.14 15.74
N LYS A 16 -0.74 2.61 15.93
CA LYS A 16 -1.47 2.46 17.18
C LYS A 16 -2.05 1.06 17.38
N LEU A 17 -2.34 0.39 16.26
CA LEU A 17 -2.90 -0.95 16.24
C LEU A 17 -2.40 -1.71 15.00
N MET A 18 -1.97 -2.94 15.21
CA MET A 18 -1.75 -3.93 14.16
C MET A 18 -2.75 -5.06 14.34
N TYR A 19 -3.33 -5.53 13.24
CA TYR A 19 -4.34 -6.57 13.29
C TYR A 19 -4.19 -7.54 12.13
N GLY A 20 -4.63 -8.77 12.37
CA GLY A 20 -4.66 -9.82 11.38
C GLY A 20 -5.86 -10.72 11.57
N PHE A 21 -6.34 -11.27 10.49
CA PHE A 21 -7.41 -12.25 10.47
C PHE A 21 -7.05 -13.36 9.48
N SER A 22 -7.12 -14.59 9.94
CA SER A 22 -6.97 -15.77 9.07
C SER A 22 -8.15 -16.69 9.26
N SER A 23 -8.67 -17.20 8.14
CA SER A 23 -9.76 -18.18 8.14
C SER A 23 -9.41 -19.32 7.20
N GLN A 24 -9.67 -20.53 7.65
CA GLN A 24 -9.59 -21.75 6.86
C GLN A 24 -10.94 -22.42 6.87
N LEU A 25 -11.50 -22.63 5.69
CA LEU A 25 -12.80 -23.22 5.49
C LEU A 25 -12.67 -24.42 4.56
N GLN A 26 -13.24 -25.55 4.97
CA GLN A 26 -13.36 -26.73 4.12
C GLN A 26 -14.84 -27.04 3.92
N VAL A 27 -15.26 -27.12 2.66
CA VAL A 27 -16.62 -27.45 2.28
C VAL A 27 -16.57 -28.54 1.22
N ARG A 28 -16.90 -29.77 1.65
CA ARG A 28 -16.80 -30.96 0.80
C ARG A 28 -15.41 -31.13 0.20
N GLU A 29 -15.27 -31.05 -1.10
CA GLU A 29 -14.03 -31.20 -1.86
C GLU A 29 -13.22 -29.89 -1.98
N TRP A 30 -13.79 -28.76 -1.53
CA TRP A 30 -13.15 -27.45 -1.61
C TRP A 30 -12.52 -27.04 -0.29
N ASP A 31 -11.35 -26.46 -0.36
CA ASP A 31 -10.70 -25.78 0.76
C ASP A 31 -10.36 -24.34 0.38
N PHE A 32 -10.61 -23.44 1.33
CA PHE A 32 -10.34 -22.02 1.22
C PHE A 32 -9.46 -21.60 2.38
N ASN A 33 -8.42 -20.84 2.08
CA ASN A 33 -7.59 -20.19 3.08
C ASN A 33 -7.50 -18.72 2.73
N ILE A 34 -7.86 -17.84 3.66
CA ILE A 34 -7.83 -16.40 3.47
C ILE A 34 -7.11 -15.75 4.65
N THR A 35 -6.20 -14.82 4.36
CA THR A 35 -5.45 -14.09 5.38
C THR A 35 -5.42 -12.62 5.06
N PHE A 36 -5.91 -11.82 6.00
CA PHE A 36 -5.81 -10.37 6.00
C PHE A 36 -4.80 -9.91 7.05
N ALA A 37 -4.10 -8.83 6.75
CA ALA A 37 -3.30 -8.10 7.72
C ALA A 37 -3.52 -6.60 7.53
N GLY A 38 -3.42 -5.85 8.60
CA GLY A 38 -3.60 -4.41 8.55
C GLY A 38 -2.92 -3.68 9.70
N SER A 39 -2.85 -2.39 9.54
CA SER A 39 -2.27 -1.45 10.48
C SER A 39 -3.11 -0.19 10.52
N TYR A 40 -3.22 0.40 11.69
CA TYR A 40 -4.00 1.62 11.89
C TYR A 40 -3.21 2.66 12.70
N GLY A 41 -3.32 3.92 12.28
CA GLY A 41 -2.85 5.08 13.03
C GLY A 41 -1.41 5.49 12.77
N ALA A 42 -0.65 4.75 11.96
CA ALA A 42 0.67 5.17 11.50
C ALA A 42 0.58 6.37 10.54
N LYS A 43 1.62 7.20 10.56
CA LYS A 43 1.85 8.28 9.59
C LYS A 43 3.10 7.98 8.79
N LEU A 44 3.08 8.34 7.52
CA LEU A 44 4.18 8.16 6.58
C LEU A 44 4.43 9.45 5.82
N TYR A 45 5.69 9.84 5.70
CA TYR A 45 6.10 10.97 4.89
C TYR A 45 6.32 10.51 3.44
N ASN A 46 5.47 11.01 2.53
CA ASN A 46 5.54 10.73 1.10
C ASN A 46 6.57 11.65 0.42
N ALA A 47 7.85 11.32 0.55
CA ALA A 47 8.94 12.08 -0.04
C ALA A 47 8.93 12.00 -1.57
N LEU A 48 8.52 10.86 -2.14
CA LEU A 48 8.36 10.72 -3.59
C LEU A 48 7.26 11.66 -4.11
N GLY A 49 6.08 11.67 -3.50
CA GLY A 49 4.99 12.57 -3.88
C GLY A 49 5.42 14.03 -3.83
N ARG A 50 6.11 14.43 -2.75
CA ARG A 50 6.70 15.77 -2.65
C ARG A 50 7.62 16.09 -3.83
N ARG A 51 8.52 15.17 -4.17
CA ARG A 51 9.48 15.36 -5.27
C ARG A 51 8.79 15.49 -6.61
N LEU A 52 7.74 14.72 -6.86
CA LEU A 52 6.97 14.71 -8.10
C LEU A 52 6.01 15.92 -8.23
N GLU A 53 5.69 16.60 -7.13
CA GLU A 53 4.85 17.82 -7.11
C GLU A 53 5.68 19.10 -6.97
N GLN A 54 6.99 18.98 -6.80
CA GLN A 54 7.87 20.13 -6.64
C GLN A 54 8.35 20.63 -8.00
N THR A 55 8.04 21.89 -8.30
CA THR A 55 8.55 22.59 -9.48
C THR A 55 9.94 23.18 -9.20
N GLY A 56 10.74 23.38 -10.23
CA GLY A 56 12.10 23.95 -10.10
C GLY A 56 13.23 22.93 -10.17
N ASP A 57 12.91 21.64 -10.34
CA ASP A 57 13.87 20.60 -10.68
C ASP A 57 13.87 20.27 -12.18
N SER A 58 14.93 19.58 -12.62
CA SER A 58 15.05 19.06 -14.00
C SER A 58 14.25 17.78 -14.23
N TYR A 59 13.32 17.43 -13.35
CA TYR A 59 12.52 16.21 -13.43
C TYR A 59 11.10 16.49 -13.91
N ASN A 60 10.49 15.48 -14.53
CA ASN A 60 9.06 15.51 -14.81
C ASN A 60 8.25 15.55 -13.51
N VAL A 61 7.21 16.34 -13.50
CA VAL A 61 6.28 16.49 -12.38
C VAL A 61 4.92 15.86 -12.69
N LEU A 62 4.14 15.60 -11.66
CA LEU A 62 2.77 15.12 -11.80
C LEU A 62 1.88 16.19 -12.44
N SER A 63 0.85 15.74 -13.17
CA SER A 63 -0.14 16.63 -13.78
C SER A 63 -0.90 17.50 -12.77
N THR A 64 -0.96 17.08 -11.50
CA THR A 64 -1.54 17.84 -10.37
C THR A 64 -0.90 19.22 -10.19
N VAL A 65 0.34 19.41 -10.64
CA VAL A 65 1.03 20.69 -10.61
C VAL A 65 0.34 21.76 -11.47
N LYS A 66 -0.45 21.35 -12.48
CA LYS A 66 -1.24 22.29 -13.30
C LYS A 66 -2.32 23.00 -12.48
N ASP A 67 -2.77 22.37 -11.39
CA ASP A 67 -3.79 22.90 -10.49
C ASP A 67 -3.16 23.70 -9.31
N ALA A 68 -1.85 24.00 -9.39
CA ALA A 68 -1.17 24.85 -8.41
C ALA A 68 -1.83 26.22 -8.32
N TRP A 69 -1.71 26.83 -7.16
CA TRP A 69 -2.24 28.16 -6.91
C TRP A 69 -1.67 29.19 -7.90
N THR A 70 -2.55 29.98 -8.48
CA THR A 70 -2.20 31.19 -9.26
C THR A 70 -3.16 32.32 -8.85
N PRO A 71 -2.88 33.59 -9.18
CA PRO A 71 -3.81 34.69 -8.92
C PRO A 71 -5.19 34.49 -9.56
N THR A 72 -5.28 33.71 -10.63
CA THR A 72 -6.52 33.40 -11.37
C THR A 72 -7.12 32.05 -11.01
N ASN A 73 -6.33 31.16 -10.37
CA ASN A 73 -6.79 29.86 -9.85
C ASN A 73 -6.48 29.78 -8.35
N GLY A 74 -7.47 30.03 -7.52
CA GLY A 74 -7.34 29.99 -6.05
C GLY A 74 -7.24 28.57 -5.46
N SER A 75 -6.58 27.63 -6.13
CA SER A 75 -6.32 26.29 -5.59
C SER A 75 -5.53 26.38 -4.30
N ASN A 76 -6.00 25.68 -3.26
CA ASN A 76 -5.31 25.59 -1.96
C ASN A 76 -4.53 24.28 -1.81
N SER A 77 -4.50 23.42 -2.83
CA SER A 77 -3.85 22.08 -2.73
C SER A 77 -2.35 22.17 -2.90
N LEU A 78 -1.87 22.94 -3.87
CA LEU A 78 -0.45 23.17 -4.13
C LEU A 78 -0.14 24.66 -4.14
N PRO A 79 1.02 25.08 -3.63
CA PRO A 79 1.45 26.48 -3.68
C PRO A 79 1.79 26.88 -5.10
N LEU A 80 2.00 28.17 -5.31
CA LEU A 80 2.51 28.72 -6.56
C LEU A 80 3.74 27.94 -7.04
N ALA A 81 3.72 27.55 -8.31
CA ALA A 81 4.87 26.95 -8.96
C ALA A 81 6.06 27.93 -8.94
N SER A 82 7.20 27.49 -8.48
CA SER A 82 8.40 28.33 -8.34
C SER A 82 9.65 27.56 -8.76
N THR A 83 10.57 28.25 -9.39
CA THR A 83 11.90 27.74 -9.73
C THR A 83 12.86 27.78 -8.54
N SER A 84 12.57 28.57 -7.52
CA SER A 84 13.30 28.57 -6.26
C SER A 84 12.63 27.60 -5.29
N ARG A 85 13.43 26.78 -4.62
CA ARG A 85 12.93 25.84 -3.59
C ARG A 85 12.90 26.54 -2.24
N PRO A 86 11.78 27.11 -1.80
CA PRO A 86 11.75 27.81 -0.52
C PRO A 86 11.75 26.84 0.68
N PHE A 87 11.60 25.51 0.48
CA PHE A 87 11.32 24.60 1.60
C PHE A 87 12.27 23.40 1.66
N SER A 88 13.24 23.47 2.55
CA SER A 88 14.03 22.34 3.03
C SER A 88 13.30 21.53 4.12
N TYR A 89 12.13 21.98 4.58
CA TYR A 89 11.39 21.38 5.69
C TYR A 89 10.37 20.33 5.24
N ILE A 90 10.10 19.39 6.13
CA ILE A 90 9.00 18.44 6.00
C ILE A 90 7.70 19.22 6.07
N ASP A 91 6.88 19.08 5.04
CA ASP A 91 5.60 19.75 4.89
C ASP A 91 4.46 18.80 5.25
N SER A 92 3.51 19.28 6.03
CA SER A 92 2.36 18.50 6.51
C SER A 92 1.50 17.90 5.38
N ARG A 93 1.50 18.48 4.18
CA ARG A 93 0.78 17.96 3.00
C ARG A 93 1.22 16.57 2.61
N TYR A 94 2.48 16.23 2.84
CA TYR A 94 3.08 14.95 2.47
C TYR A 94 3.14 13.96 3.64
N VAL A 95 2.71 14.36 4.84
CA VAL A 95 2.55 13.45 5.98
C VAL A 95 1.15 12.84 5.92
N GLN A 96 1.07 11.62 5.42
CA GLN A 96 -0.18 10.95 5.12
C GLN A 96 -0.46 9.81 6.10
N SER A 97 -1.71 9.34 6.16
CA SER A 97 -2.04 8.14 6.91
C SER A 97 -1.50 6.90 6.17
N ALA A 98 -0.75 6.08 6.89
CA ALA A 98 -0.28 4.78 6.42
C ALA A 98 -1.15 3.62 6.93
N SER A 99 -2.38 3.91 7.35
CA SER A 99 -3.33 2.86 7.71
C SER A 99 -3.70 2.05 6.48
N TYR A 100 -3.79 0.73 6.64
CA TYR A 100 -4.16 -0.15 5.53
C TYR A 100 -4.82 -1.44 6.00
N LEU A 101 -5.53 -2.07 5.08
CA LEU A 101 -5.97 -3.47 5.13
C LEU A 101 -5.52 -4.15 3.84
N LYS A 102 -4.75 -5.24 3.95
CA LYS A 102 -4.20 -5.98 2.83
C LYS A 102 -4.68 -7.43 2.85
N LEU A 103 -5.15 -7.93 1.71
CA LEU A 103 -5.35 -9.36 1.51
C LEU A 103 -4.01 -9.99 1.18
N ARG A 104 -3.40 -10.62 2.19
CA ARG A 104 -2.06 -11.22 2.12
C ARG A 104 -2.06 -12.50 1.32
N ASN A 105 -3.04 -13.34 1.58
CA ASN A 105 -3.13 -14.66 0.95
C ASN A 105 -4.57 -15.07 0.73
N LEU A 106 -4.85 -15.59 -0.44
CA LEU A 106 -6.08 -16.29 -0.79
C LEU A 106 -5.68 -17.58 -1.50
N THR A 107 -5.99 -18.72 -0.90
CA THR A 107 -5.81 -20.01 -1.54
C THR A 107 -7.16 -20.70 -1.69
N ILE A 108 -7.42 -21.25 -2.86
CA ILE A 108 -8.57 -22.08 -3.18
C ILE A 108 -8.03 -23.42 -3.64
N GLY A 109 -8.38 -24.48 -2.94
CA GLY A 109 -8.02 -25.85 -3.27
C GLY A 109 -9.23 -26.69 -3.60
N TYR A 110 -9.06 -27.66 -4.47
CA TYR A 110 -10.06 -28.64 -4.86
C TYR A 110 -9.48 -30.05 -4.80
N ARG A 111 -10.16 -30.96 -4.10
CA ARG A 111 -9.82 -32.38 -4.01
C ARG A 111 -10.88 -33.20 -4.73
N PRO A 112 -10.66 -33.58 -6.02
CA PRO A 112 -11.60 -34.42 -6.75
C PRO A 112 -11.79 -35.78 -6.04
N ARG A 113 -13.00 -36.28 -6.05
CA ARG A 113 -13.30 -37.66 -5.61
C ARG A 113 -12.80 -38.62 -6.67
N LEU A 114 -11.71 -39.32 -6.40
CA LEU A 114 -11.17 -40.34 -7.27
C LEU A 114 -11.78 -41.73 -6.95
N PRO A 115 -11.84 -42.64 -7.93
CA PRO A 115 -12.26 -44.03 -7.68
C PRO A 115 -11.37 -44.67 -6.62
N LYS A 116 -11.94 -45.59 -5.79
CA LYS A 116 -11.19 -46.28 -4.73
C LYS A 116 -10.02 -47.13 -5.26
N THR A 117 -10.04 -47.49 -6.53
CA THR A 117 -8.95 -48.18 -7.21
C THR A 117 -7.73 -47.29 -7.51
N PHE A 118 -7.86 -45.99 -7.37
CA PHE A 118 -6.75 -45.04 -7.58
C PHE A 118 -5.99 -44.88 -6.25
N PRO A 119 -4.71 -45.23 -6.18
CA PRO A 119 -3.96 -45.31 -4.92
C PRO A 119 -3.47 -43.97 -4.38
N ALA A 120 -3.88 -42.84 -4.98
CA ALA A 120 -3.42 -41.54 -4.59
C ALA A 120 -4.56 -40.53 -4.38
N SER A 121 -4.35 -39.58 -3.51
CA SER A 121 -5.19 -38.36 -3.40
C SER A 121 -4.58 -37.20 -4.16
N VAL A 122 -5.42 -36.47 -4.87
CA VAL A 122 -5.00 -35.30 -5.67
C VAL A 122 -5.66 -34.03 -5.13
N ARG A 123 -4.90 -32.98 -4.96
CA ARG A 123 -5.39 -31.64 -4.65
C ARG A 123 -4.85 -30.64 -5.66
N ILE A 124 -5.72 -29.97 -6.38
CA ILE A 124 -5.40 -28.88 -7.28
C ILE A 124 -5.66 -27.58 -6.53
N TYR A 125 -4.76 -26.61 -6.59
CA TYR A 125 -4.96 -25.34 -5.89
C TYR A 125 -4.47 -24.14 -6.69
N ALA A 126 -5.07 -23.00 -6.40
CA ALA A 126 -4.65 -21.69 -6.83
C ALA A 126 -4.45 -20.78 -5.62
N THR A 127 -3.34 -20.07 -5.59
CA THR A 127 -3.02 -19.10 -4.53
C THR A 127 -2.75 -17.72 -5.15
N ALA A 128 -3.35 -16.69 -4.57
CA ALA A 128 -3.04 -15.30 -4.86
C ALA A 128 -2.45 -14.64 -3.61
N THR A 129 -1.31 -13.94 -3.76
CA THR A 129 -0.69 -13.19 -2.67
C THR A 129 -0.72 -11.70 -2.97
N ASN A 130 -0.87 -10.87 -1.93
CA ASN A 130 -0.96 -9.41 -1.99
C ASN A 130 -1.99 -8.92 -3.02
N LEU A 131 -3.16 -9.57 -3.09
CA LEU A 131 -4.14 -9.38 -4.14
C LEU A 131 -4.65 -7.94 -4.21
N PHE A 132 -4.93 -7.34 -3.06
CA PHE A 132 -5.27 -5.92 -2.96
C PHE A 132 -4.88 -5.32 -1.61
N THR A 133 -4.75 -4.00 -1.61
CA THR A 133 -4.53 -3.17 -0.43
C THR A 133 -5.54 -2.04 -0.43
N ILE A 134 -6.26 -1.89 0.67
CA ILE A 134 -7.16 -0.76 0.92
C ILE A 134 -6.41 0.21 1.82
N THR A 135 -6.16 1.43 1.36
CA THR A 135 -5.40 2.43 2.10
C THR A 135 -5.75 3.85 1.64
N PRO A 136 -5.74 4.85 2.51
CA PRO A 136 -5.80 6.26 2.12
C PRO A 136 -4.44 6.82 1.68
N TYR A 137 -3.36 6.04 1.79
CA TYR A 137 -2.02 6.45 1.38
C TYR A 137 -1.94 6.60 -0.14
N LYS A 138 -1.34 7.71 -0.61
CA LYS A 138 -1.24 8.04 -2.05
C LYS A 138 0.05 7.55 -2.71
N GLY A 139 1.00 6.97 -1.96
CA GLY A 139 2.20 6.34 -2.50
C GLY A 139 1.95 4.90 -2.97
N TYR A 140 3.03 4.20 -3.31
CA TYR A 140 2.94 2.85 -3.87
C TYR A 140 2.57 1.79 -2.84
N ASP A 141 3.15 1.84 -1.63
CA ASP A 141 2.88 0.87 -0.56
C ASP A 141 2.89 1.59 0.80
N PRO A 142 1.85 1.42 1.64
CA PRO A 142 1.82 2.01 2.98
C PRO A 142 2.75 1.30 3.99
N GLU A 143 3.36 0.17 3.64
CA GLU A 143 4.19 -0.66 4.54
C GLU A 143 5.67 -0.24 4.57
N VAL A 144 5.96 1.04 4.43
CA VAL A 144 7.33 1.57 4.52
C VAL A 144 7.73 1.75 5.98
N SER A 145 8.62 0.89 6.47
CA SER A 145 9.04 0.86 7.89
C SER A 145 9.93 2.04 8.32
N SER A 146 10.60 2.70 7.38
CA SER A 146 11.49 3.83 7.67
C SER A 146 10.76 5.12 8.07
N GLY A 147 9.43 5.19 7.88
CA GLY A 147 8.64 6.39 8.09
C GLY A 147 8.75 7.42 6.97
N THR A 148 9.61 7.19 5.99
CA THR A 148 9.78 8.05 4.80
C THR A 148 9.76 7.21 3.54
N ASP A 149 8.79 7.49 2.66
CA ASP A 149 8.68 6.81 1.37
C ASP A 149 9.40 7.62 0.28
N ASN A 150 10.54 7.13 -0.15
CA ASN A 150 11.32 7.67 -1.27
C ASN A 150 10.99 6.99 -2.60
N GLY A 151 9.88 6.27 -2.70
CA GLY A 151 9.48 5.46 -3.85
C GLY A 151 9.81 3.99 -3.63
N ALA A 152 9.47 3.46 -2.45
CA ALA A 152 9.62 2.04 -2.16
C ALA A 152 8.83 1.20 -3.17
N TYR A 153 9.47 0.14 -3.68
CA TYR A 153 8.82 -0.74 -4.63
C TYR A 153 7.64 -1.48 -3.97
N PRO A 154 6.45 -1.47 -4.58
CA PRO A 154 5.28 -2.09 -3.98
C PRO A 154 5.41 -3.62 -3.93
N SER A 155 4.77 -4.22 -2.94
CA SER A 155 4.69 -5.68 -2.82
C SER A 155 4.05 -6.29 -4.07
N ALA A 156 4.75 -7.23 -4.71
CA ALA A 156 4.27 -7.88 -5.93
C ALA A 156 2.98 -8.68 -5.67
N ARG A 157 2.05 -8.64 -6.62
CA ARG A 157 0.93 -9.59 -6.69
C ARG A 157 1.43 -10.86 -7.35
N THR A 158 1.22 -12.00 -6.69
CA THR A 158 1.65 -13.28 -7.23
C THR A 158 0.48 -14.23 -7.34
N PHE A 159 0.40 -14.96 -8.45
CA PHE A 159 -0.55 -16.04 -8.68
C PHE A 159 0.23 -17.35 -8.86
N THR A 160 -0.10 -18.33 -8.06
CA THR A 160 0.53 -19.65 -8.09
C THR A 160 -0.53 -20.71 -8.31
N PHE A 161 -0.27 -21.63 -9.22
CA PHE A 161 -1.10 -22.81 -9.46
C PHE A 161 -0.27 -24.04 -9.15
N GLY A 162 -0.87 -25.01 -8.51
CA GLY A 162 -0.15 -26.22 -8.15
C GLY A 162 -1.06 -27.44 -8.00
N VAL A 163 -0.42 -28.61 -7.99
CA VAL A 163 -1.05 -29.91 -7.79
C VAL A 163 -0.25 -30.65 -6.73
N ASN A 164 -0.92 -31.11 -5.69
CA ASN A 164 -0.36 -32.01 -4.67
C ASN A 164 -0.90 -33.41 -4.93
N ILE A 165 -0.01 -34.39 -5.00
CA ILE A 165 -0.34 -35.83 -5.13
C ILE A 165 0.24 -36.51 -3.91
N THR A 166 -0.60 -37.23 -3.18
CA THR A 166 -0.21 -38.02 -2.00
C THR A 166 -0.58 -39.49 -2.30
N LEU A 167 0.43 -40.35 -2.29
CA LEU A 167 0.33 -41.80 -2.51
C LEU A 167 -0.01 -42.55 -1.21
#